data_f2554a9347af75e0e3caf252b1853176
#
_entry.id   f2554a9347af75e0e3caf252b1853176
#
_cell.length_a   1.000
_cell.length_b   1.000
_cell.length_c   1.000
_cell.angle_alpha   90.00
_cell.angle_beta   90.00
_cell.angle_gamma   90.00
#
_symmetry.space_group_name_H-M   'P 1'
#
loop_
_entity.id
_entity.type
_entity.pdbx_description
1 polymer ?
#
loop_
_entity_poly.entity_id
_entity_poly.type
_entity_poly.pdbx_seq_one_letter_code
_entity_poly.pdbx_strand_id
1 'polypeptide(L)'
;MTIEESYSRLQDEHRQLQEDYTQLNTMFENMGKGYEEALNLYDKAMESSRMKTDFIQQISHEIRTPLNILSGFAQVLTSGMELDEATRQDVTKGIVDNTERITSLVNKMLELAEAGSDTPLDRHDQALAIQIAAQAAEDSGISQATHLDFDLDIAPEAETVMLTTALAPATRVLVLLLDNAMKFTHPAEAAGGVNAVKEKARAVLRVTVVDGMASFTVEDTGIGVPPEESEHIFEEFVQLDKYYDGTGIGLTVARSLARRLGGDIRLDTDYSAGARFVYTLPL
;
A
#
# COMPACT_ATOMS: atom_id res chain seq x y z
N MET A 1 -20.56 -60.84 45.15
CA MET A 1 -19.65 -60.20 44.20
C MET A 1 -18.35 -60.98 44.19
N THR A 2 -18.06 -61.66 43.14
CA THR A 2 -16.87 -62.49 43.04
C THR A 2 -15.63 -61.59 42.79
N ILE A 3 -14.42 -62.07 43.08
CA ILE A 3 -13.16 -61.35 42.84
C ILE A 3 -13.03 -60.96 41.35
N GLU A 4 -13.49 -61.82 40.43
CA GLU A 4 -13.50 -61.57 38.99
C GLU A 4 -14.41 -60.37 38.58
N GLU A 5 -15.61 -60.28 39.16
CA GLU A 5 -16.53 -59.16 38.94
C GLU A 5 -15.93 -57.80 39.39
N SER A 6 -15.23 -57.83 40.53
CA SER A 6 -14.57 -56.68 41.10
C SER A 6 -13.35 -56.23 40.19
N TYR A 7 -12.62 -57.21 39.69
CA TYR A 7 -11.47 -56.93 38.78
C TYR A 7 -11.93 -56.36 37.44
N SER A 8 -12.98 -56.94 36.84
CA SER A 8 -13.56 -56.42 35.61
C SER A 8 -14.04 -54.97 35.75
N ARG A 9 -14.73 -54.67 36.86
CA ARG A 9 -15.19 -53.30 37.12
C ARG A 9 -14.04 -52.31 37.29
N LEU A 10 -12.96 -52.72 37.98
CA LEU A 10 -11.77 -51.86 38.14
C LEU A 10 -11.08 -51.59 36.81
N GLN A 11 -11.04 -52.56 35.90
CA GLN A 11 -10.51 -52.37 34.56
C GLN A 11 -11.36 -51.40 33.72
N ASP A 12 -12.68 -51.47 33.81
CA ASP A 12 -13.58 -50.55 33.12
C ASP A 12 -13.47 -49.12 33.69
N GLU A 13 -13.39 -48.97 35.01
CA GLU A 13 -13.15 -47.67 35.65
C GLU A 13 -11.79 -47.07 35.24
N HIS A 14 -10.75 -47.90 35.16
CA HIS A 14 -9.43 -47.45 34.73
C HIS A 14 -9.42 -47.00 33.27
N ARG A 15 -10.09 -47.73 32.37
CA ARG A 15 -10.22 -47.34 30.95
C ARG A 15 -10.98 -46.04 30.82
N GLN A 16 -12.10 -45.85 31.52
CA GLN A 16 -12.87 -44.63 31.53
C GLN A 16 -12.01 -43.44 32.00
N LEU A 17 -11.24 -43.60 33.05
CA LEU A 17 -10.35 -42.57 33.57
C LEU A 17 -9.26 -42.18 32.56
N GLN A 18 -8.72 -43.15 31.81
CA GLN A 18 -7.76 -42.88 30.73
C GLN A 18 -8.39 -42.10 29.58
N GLU A 19 -9.63 -42.44 29.18
CA GLU A 19 -10.36 -41.71 28.14
C GLU A 19 -10.65 -40.27 28.58
N ASP A 20 -11.13 -40.09 29.81
CA ASP A 20 -11.41 -38.77 30.38
C ASP A 20 -10.13 -37.91 30.49
N TYR A 21 -9.01 -38.50 30.90
CA TYR A 21 -7.71 -37.83 30.95
C TYR A 21 -7.24 -37.39 29.55
N THR A 22 -7.41 -38.25 28.54
CA THR A 22 -7.04 -37.93 27.16
C THR A 22 -7.89 -36.79 26.59
N GLN A 23 -9.22 -36.83 26.89
CA GLN A 23 -10.12 -35.74 26.47
C GLN A 23 -9.75 -34.40 27.14
N LEU A 24 -9.44 -34.43 28.42
CA LEU A 24 -9.06 -33.26 29.19
C LEU A 24 -7.75 -32.65 28.63
N ASN A 25 -6.75 -33.48 28.36
CA ASN A 25 -5.49 -33.03 27.74
C ASN A 25 -5.72 -32.37 26.38
N THR A 26 -6.52 -32.99 25.51
CA THR A 26 -6.86 -32.43 24.21
C THR A 26 -7.57 -31.08 24.35
N MET A 27 -8.44 -30.95 25.32
CA MET A 27 -9.15 -29.72 25.62
C MET A 27 -8.19 -28.60 26.11
N PHE A 28 -7.21 -28.96 26.97
CA PHE A 28 -6.16 -28.01 27.40
C PHE A 28 -5.25 -27.56 26.25
N GLU A 29 -4.86 -28.48 25.38
CA GLU A 29 -4.03 -28.12 24.18
C GLU A 29 -4.79 -27.20 23.26
N ASN A 30 -6.08 -27.47 22.99
CA ASN A 30 -6.91 -26.59 22.12
C ASN A 30 -7.14 -25.23 22.78
N MET A 31 -7.33 -25.19 24.10
CA MET A 31 -7.46 -23.91 24.82
C MET A 31 -6.16 -23.12 24.81
N GLY A 32 -5.00 -23.78 24.92
CA GLY A 32 -3.69 -23.14 24.77
C GLY A 32 -3.50 -22.50 23.40
N LYS A 33 -3.82 -23.24 22.33
CA LYS A 33 -3.76 -22.70 20.95
C LYS A 33 -4.69 -21.50 20.76
N GLY A 34 -5.94 -21.61 21.22
CA GLY A 34 -6.91 -20.50 21.14
C GLY A 34 -6.46 -19.26 21.92
N TYR A 35 -5.78 -19.45 23.06
CA TYR A 35 -5.21 -18.34 23.81
C TYR A 35 -4.03 -17.67 23.10
N GLU A 36 -3.13 -18.44 22.49
CA GLU A 36 -2.03 -17.91 21.68
C GLU A 36 -2.53 -17.14 20.45
N GLU A 37 -3.54 -17.67 19.76
CA GLU A 37 -4.20 -16.98 18.64
C GLU A 37 -4.85 -15.65 19.09
N ALA A 38 -5.54 -15.66 20.23
CA ALA A 38 -6.16 -14.45 20.78
C ALA A 38 -5.12 -13.40 21.19
N LEU A 39 -3.98 -13.81 21.77
CA LEU A 39 -2.87 -12.89 22.06
C LEU A 39 -2.28 -12.29 20.79
N ASN A 40 -2.03 -13.09 19.77
CA ASN A 40 -1.52 -12.60 18.50
C ASN A 40 -2.46 -11.58 17.84
N LEU A 41 -3.78 -11.82 17.88
CA LEU A 41 -4.78 -10.89 17.39
C LEU A 41 -4.82 -9.60 18.21
N TYR A 42 -4.69 -9.71 19.53
CA TYR A 42 -4.63 -8.54 20.42
C TYR A 42 -3.39 -7.69 20.14
N ASP A 43 -2.22 -8.30 20.01
CA ASP A 43 -0.98 -7.59 19.73
C ASP A 43 -1.04 -6.87 18.37
N LYS A 44 -1.55 -7.52 17.32
CA LYS A 44 -1.78 -6.90 16.01
C LYS A 44 -2.76 -5.72 16.10
N ALA A 45 -3.85 -5.85 16.84
CA ALA A 45 -4.82 -4.78 17.00
C ALA A 45 -4.23 -3.58 17.77
N MET A 46 -3.40 -3.83 18.77
CA MET A 46 -2.69 -2.78 19.52
C MET A 46 -1.65 -2.07 18.65
N GLU A 47 -0.91 -2.80 17.84
CA GLU A 47 0.05 -2.24 16.90
C GLU A 47 -0.62 -1.37 15.85
N SER A 48 -1.70 -1.83 15.23
CA SER A 48 -2.52 -1.06 14.30
C SER A 48 -3.07 0.22 14.94
N SER A 49 -3.58 0.14 16.17
CA SER A 49 -4.07 1.31 16.90
C SER A 49 -2.98 2.34 17.20
N ARG A 50 -1.76 1.87 17.52
CA ARG A 50 -0.60 2.74 17.73
C ARG A 50 -0.19 3.42 16.43
N MET A 51 -0.04 2.67 15.34
CA MET A 51 0.32 3.22 14.02
C MET A 51 -0.69 4.28 13.57
N LYS A 52 -1.99 4.04 13.79
CA LYS A 52 -3.05 5.01 13.51
C LYS A 52 -2.89 6.30 14.32
N THR A 53 -2.51 6.21 15.59
CA THR A 53 -2.28 7.38 16.45
C THR A 53 -1.06 8.16 15.98
N ASP A 54 0.05 7.48 15.68
CA ASP A 54 1.28 8.08 15.18
C ASP A 54 1.04 8.79 13.84
N PHE A 55 0.26 8.17 12.93
CA PHE A 55 -0.17 8.78 11.67
C PHE A 55 -0.97 10.07 11.88
N ILE A 56 -1.97 10.08 12.78
CA ILE A 56 -2.76 11.29 13.08
C ILE A 56 -1.86 12.40 13.61
N GLN A 57 -0.88 12.07 14.45
CA GLN A 57 0.09 13.03 14.93
C GLN A 57 0.98 13.57 13.80
N GLN A 58 1.49 12.70 12.93
CA GLN A 58 2.29 13.09 11.77
C GLN A 58 1.51 14.02 10.85
N ILE A 59 0.28 13.67 10.46
CA ILE A 59 -0.58 14.52 9.62
C ILE A 59 -0.83 15.87 10.28
N SER A 60 -1.10 15.88 11.61
CA SER A 60 -1.29 17.12 12.35
C SER A 60 -0.06 18.04 12.27
N HIS A 61 1.13 17.48 12.35
CA HIS A 61 2.39 18.22 12.16
C HIS A 61 2.57 18.70 10.72
N GLU A 62 2.30 17.83 9.74
CA GLU A 62 2.43 18.15 8.31
C GLU A 62 1.42 19.21 7.85
N ILE A 63 0.24 19.29 8.45
CA ILE A 63 -0.74 20.36 8.20
C ILE A 63 -0.33 21.66 8.90
N ARG A 64 0.18 21.60 10.13
CA ARG A 64 0.55 22.80 10.91
C ARG A 64 1.64 23.63 10.24
N THR A 65 2.63 22.96 9.62
CA THR A 65 3.75 23.65 8.96
C THR A 65 3.30 24.57 7.82
N PRO A 66 2.59 24.10 6.77
CA PRO A 66 2.11 24.97 5.70
C PRO A 66 1.10 26.00 6.22
N LEU A 67 0.28 25.67 7.22
CA LEU A 67 -0.66 26.62 7.82
C LEU A 67 0.06 27.80 8.50
N ASN A 68 1.16 27.53 9.20
CA ASN A 68 1.99 28.57 9.80
C ASN A 68 2.64 29.47 8.75
N ILE A 69 3.10 28.88 7.63
CA ILE A 69 3.67 29.62 6.50
C ILE A 69 2.62 30.53 5.87
N LEU A 70 1.40 30.00 5.61
CA LEU A 70 0.28 30.78 5.10
C LEU A 70 -0.09 31.94 6.04
N SER A 71 -0.11 31.69 7.36
CA SER A 71 -0.35 32.73 8.36
C SER A 71 0.72 33.81 8.32
N GLY A 72 1.99 33.42 8.14
CA GLY A 72 3.10 34.37 7.97
C GLY A 72 2.94 35.23 6.71
N PHE A 73 2.61 34.63 5.57
CA PHE A 73 2.34 35.37 4.34
C PHE A 73 1.15 36.32 4.48
N ALA A 74 0.08 35.89 5.12
CA ALA A 74 -1.07 36.75 5.42
C ALA A 74 -0.67 37.96 6.26
N GLN A 75 0.19 37.80 7.27
CA GLN A 75 0.72 38.91 8.08
C GLN A 75 1.55 39.90 7.28
N VAL A 76 2.41 39.38 6.36
CA VAL A 76 3.21 40.21 5.44
C VAL A 76 2.30 41.05 4.55
N LEU A 77 1.28 40.44 3.95
CA LEU A 77 0.34 41.13 3.06
C LEU A 77 -0.51 42.19 3.80
N THR A 78 -0.80 41.97 5.09
CA THR A 78 -1.64 42.88 5.89
C THR A 78 -0.83 43.91 6.68
N SER A 79 0.50 43.85 6.69
CA SER A 79 1.39 44.71 7.46
C SER A 79 1.41 46.17 6.97
N GLY A 80 0.85 46.45 5.80
CA GLY A 80 0.89 47.76 5.15
C GLY A 80 2.25 48.15 4.56
N MET A 81 3.23 47.24 4.54
CA MET A 81 4.51 47.46 3.86
C MET A 81 4.34 47.40 2.33
N GLU A 82 4.98 48.33 1.64
CA GLU A 82 5.10 48.22 0.17
C GLU A 82 6.03 47.06 -0.16
N LEU A 83 5.47 46.03 -0.83
CA LEU A 83 6.21 44.90 -1.31
C LEU A 83 6.65 45.19 -2.74
N ASP A 84 7.92 44.91 -3.08
CA ASP A 84 8.35 44.90 -4.45
C ASP A 84 7.71 43.74 -5.22
N GLU A 85 7.76 43.78 -6.54
CA GLU A 85 7.09 42.80 -7.40
C GLU A 85 7.65 41.36 -7.20
N ALA A 86 8.96 41.22 -6.97
CA ALA A 86 9.61 39.93 -6.74
C ALA A 86 9.10 39.30 -5.43
N THR A 87 9.09 40.06 -4.32
CA THR A 87 8.57 39.61 -3.04
C THR A 87 7.08 39.26 -3.11
N ARG A 88 6.30 40.04 -3.89
CA ARG A 88 4.87 39.73 -4.10
C ARG A 88 4.67 38.41 -4.84
N GLN A 89 5.48 38.13 -5.87
CA GLN A 89 5.43 36.88 -6.61
C GLN A 89 5.83 35.69 -5.72
N ASP A 90 6.89 35.82 -4.91
CA ASP A 90 7.33 34.78 -3.97
C ASP A 90 6.25 34.47 -2.93
N VAL A 91 5.62 35.49 -2.35
CA VAL A 91 4.51 35.31 -1.40
C VAL A 91 3.33 34.62 -2.07
N THR A 92 2.96 35.05 -3.29
CA THR A 92 1.84 34.45 -4.02
C THR A 92 2.12 32.97 -4.34
N LYS A 93 3.30 32.66 -4.84
CA LYS A 93 3.73 31.29 -5.10
C LYS A 93 3.72 30.46 -3.83
N GLY A 94 4.29 30.99 -2.73
CA GLY A 94 4.30 30.32 -1.44
C GLY A 94 2.90 30.01 -0.91
N ILE A 95 1.91 30.89 -1.12
CA ILE A 95 0.51 30.66 -0.77
C ILE A 95 -0.06 29.51 -1.60
N VAL A 96 0.13 29.51 -2.91
CA VAL A 96 -0.36 28.45 -3.81
C VAL A 96 0.25 27.10 -3.42
N ASP A 97 1.58 27.01 -3.34
CA ASP A 97 2.31 25.78 -3.03
C ASP A 97 1.86 25.15 -1.69
N ASN A 98 1.70 25.98 -0.64
CA ASN A 98 1.28 25.49 0.66
C ASN A 98 -0.21 25.11 0.71
N THR A 99 -1.06 25.79 -0.08
CA THR A 99 -2.49 25.42 -0.21
C THR A 99 -2.64 24.07 -0.92
N GLU A 100 -1.89 23.85 -2.00
CA GLU A 100 -1.84 22.58 -2.70
C GLU A 100 -1.34 21.45 -1.81
N ARG A 101 -0.31 21.71 -0.99
CA ARG A 101 0.20 20.75 -0.01
C ARG A 101 -0.87 20.34 1.00
N ILE A 102 -1.61 21.30 1.58
CA ILE A 102 -2.70 21.00 2.54
C ILE A 102 -3.80 20.19 1.83
N THR A 103 -4.19 20.59 0.61
CA THR A 103 -5.21 19.88 -0.17
C THR A 103 -4.80 18.43 -0.43
N SER A 104 -3.54 18.20 -0.81
CA SER A 104 -2.99 16.85 -0.99
C SER A 104 -3.06 16.01 0.29
N LEU A 105 -2.72 16.59 1.45
CA LEU A 105 -2.81 15.88 2.75
C LEU A 105 -4.25 15.51 3.10
N VAL A 106 -5.20 16.44 2.89
CA VAL A 106 -6.64 16.18 3.13
C VAL A 106 -7.15 15.07 2.21
N ASN A 107 -6.78 15.10 0.92
CA ASN A 107 -7.18 14.08 -0.03
C ASN A 107 -6.63 12.69 0.37
N LYS A 108 -5.39 12.60 0.83
CA LYS A 108 -4.81 11.34 1.36
C LYS A 108 -5.60 10.81 2.56
N MET A 109 -6.05 11.69 3.47
CA MET A 109 -6.89 11.29 4.60
C MET A 109 -8.26 10.77 4.16
N LEU A 110 -8.87 11.40 3.16
CA LEU A 110 -10.15 10.95 2.59
C LEU A 110 -9.99 9.60 1.88
N GLU A 111 -8.96 9.44 1.06
CA GLU A 111 -8.63 8.16 0.41
C GLU A 111 -8.46 7.03 1.43
N LEU A 112 -7.78 7.29 2.55
CA LEU A 112 -7.63 6.30 3.61
C LEU A 112 -8.97 5.97 4.28
N ALA A 113 -9.79 6.98 4.58
CA ALA A 113 -11.11 6.76 5.17
C ALA A 113 -12.02 5.92 4.25
N GLU A 114 -11.91 6.11 2.94
CA GLU A 114 -12.62 5.33 1.94
C GLU A 114 -12.03 3.92 1.73
N ALA A 115 -10.73 3.74 1.95
CA ALA A 115 -10.06 2.45 1.83
C ALA A 115 -10.57 1.42 2.85
N GLY A 116 -11.08 1.86 4.01
CA GLY A 116 -11.75 1.00 4.98
C GLY A 116 -13.15 0.53 4.57
N SER A 117 -13.64 0.91 3.39
CA SER A 117 -14.96 0.49 2.88
C SER A 117 -14.83 -0.72 1.98
N ASP A 118 -15.56 -1.79 2.29
CA ASP A 118 -15.68 -2.99 1.44
C ASP A 118 -16.77 -2.85 0.35
N THR A 119 -17.40 -1.68 0.23
CA THR A 119 -18.47 -1.47 -0.75
C THR A 119 -17.90 -1.50 -2.16
N PRO A 120 -18.38 -2.41 -3.05
CA PRO A 120 -17.97 -2.43 -4.44
C PRO A 120 -18.19 -1.09 -5.13
N LEU A 121 -17.25 -0.71 -5.99
CA LEU A 121 -17.40 0.47 -6.82
C LEU A 121 -18.33 0.18 -8.01
N ASP A 122 -19.14 1.14 -8.36
CA ASP A 122 -19.98 1.05 -9.54
C ASP A 122 -19.13 1.12 -10.81
N ARG A 123 -19.27 0.13 -11.70
CA ARG A 123 -18.44 -0.08 -12.89
C ARG A 123 -19.29 0.09 -14.13
N HIS A 124 -19.31 1.28 -14.69
CA HIS A 124 -20.09 1.60 -15.91
C HIS A 124 -19.26 2.33 -16.97
N ASP A 125 -18.01 2.67 -16.69
CA ASP A 125 -17.14 3.22 -17.70
C ASP A 125 -16.58 2.11 -18.58
N GLN A 126 -16.41 2.41 -19.88
CA GLN A 126 -15.72 1.54 -20.81
C GLN A 126 -14.41 2.22 -21.23
N ALA A 127 -13.31 1.56 -20.99
CA ALA A 127 -11.98 2.07 -21.35
C ALA A 127 -11.09 0.94 -21.84
N LEU A 128 -10.21 1.24 -22.78
CA LEU A 128 -9.14 0.31 -23.15
C LEU A 128 -8.11 0.20 -22.01
N ALA A 129 -7.59 -0.99 -21.77
CA ALA A 129 -6.54 -1.21 -20.77
C ALA A 129 -5.32 -0.27 -21.00
N ILE A 130 -4.94 -0.06 -22.25
CA ILE A 130 -3.87 0.89 -22.62
C ILE A 130 -4.21 2.33 -22.24
N GLN A 131 -5.47 2.76 -22.33
CA GLN A 131 -5.87 4.11 -21.96
C GLN A 131 -5.71 4.34 -20.46
N ILE A 132 -6.08 3.35 -19.63
CA ILE A 132 -5.90 3.41 -18.18
C ILE A 132 -4.40 3.51 -17.84
N ALA A 133 -3.56 2.70 -18.48
CA ALA A 133 -2.10 2.70 -18.28
C ALA A 133 -1.45 4.03 -18.70
N ALA A 134 -1.82 4.54 -19.89
CA ALA A 134 -1.29 5.80 -20.42
C ALA A 134 -1.70 6.99 -19.54
N GLN A 135 -2.98 7.05 -19.12
CA GLN A 135 -3.46 8.11 -18.24
C GLN A 135 -2.75 8.06 -16.88
N ALA A 136 -2.54 6.87 -16.32
CA ALA A 136 -1.81 6.73 -15.05
C ALA A 136 -0.36 7.19 -15.17
N ALA A 137 0.32 6.90 -16.28
CA ALA A 137 1.68 7.36 -16.54
C ALA A 137 1.76 8.90 -16.69
N GLU A 138 0.73 9.52 -17.26
CA GLU A 138 0.60 10.97 -17.37
C GLU A 138 0.31 11.60 -15.99
N ASP A 139 -0.70 11.10 -15.28
CA ASP A 139 -1.14 11.63 -13.98
C ASP A 139 -0.07 11.51 -12.89
N SER A 140 0.73 10.44 -12.90
CA SER A 140 1.87 10.27 -11.99
C SER A 140 3.06 11.15 -12.34
N GLY A 141 3.16 11.61 -13.60
CA GLY A 141 4.30 12.34 -14.10
C GLY A 141 5.58 11.51 -14.28
N ILE A 142 5.51 10.17 -14.17
CA ILE A 142 6.68 9.28 -14.26
C ILE A 142 7.43 9.42 -15.58
N SER A 143 6.72 9.71 -16.68
CA SER A 143 7.31 9.95 -18.01
C SER A 143 8.21 11.19 -18.06
N GLN A 144 8.08 12.10 -17.09
CA GLN A 144 8.86 13.33 -16.97
C GLN A 144 9.96 13.21 -15.91
N ALA A 145 10.03 12.10 -15.18
CA ALA A 145 11.03 11.86 -14.15
C ALA A 145 12.43 11.80 -14.76
N THR A 146 13.35 12.62 -14.25
CA THR A 146 14.73 12.71 -14.81
C THR A 146 15.70 11.72 -14.16
N HIS A 147 15.32 11.14 -13.04
CA HIS A 147 16.17 10.24 -12.24
C HIS A 147 16.02 8.77 -12.60
N LEU A 148 14.98 8.39 -13.37
CA LEU A 148 14.76 7.05 -13.86
C LEU A 148 14.33 7.02 -15.33
N ASP A 149 14.55 5.90 -16.02
CA ASP A 149 14.02 5.61 -17.34
C ASP A 149 12.69 4.87 -17.20
N PHE A 150 11.63 5.38 -17.83
CA PHE A 150 10.30 4.75 -17.79
C PHE A 150 9.93 4.16 -19.16
N ASP A 151 9.41 2.93 -19.14
CA ASP A 151 8.87 2.24 -20.32
C ASP A 151 7.42 1.82 -20.08
N LEU A 152 6.57 2.01 -21.10
CA LEU A 152 5.21 1.47 -21.18
C LEU A 152 5.20 0.33 -22.21
N ASP A 153 5.08 -0.92 -21.71
CA ASP A 153 5.12 -2.15 -22.51
C ASP A 153 3.72 -2.75 -22.61
N ILE A 154 3.13 -2.72 -23.80
CA ILE A 154 1.78 -3.22 -24.06
C ILE A 154 1.88 -4.49 -24.88
N ALA A 155 1.43 -5.61 -24.31
CA ALA A 155 1.34 -6.86 -25.06
C ALA A 155 0.29 -6.77 -26.17
N PRO A 156 0.54 -7.38 -27.35
CA PRO A 156 -0.38 -7.25 -28.50
C PRO A 156 -1.83 -7.66 -28.18
N GLU A 157 -2.03 -8.65 -27.31
CA GLU A 157 -3.34 -9.08 -26.86
C GLU A 157 -4.05 -8.06 -25.97
N ALA A 158 -3.31 -7.14 -25.33
CA ALA A 158 -3.86 -6.12 -24.45
C ALA A 158 -4.24 -4.82 -25.18
N GLU A 159 -3.77 -4.59 -26.40
CA GLU A 159 -3.99 -3.34 -27.14
C GLU A 159 -5.48 -3.03 -27.40
N THR A 160 -6.30 -4.05 -27.57
CA THR A 160 -7.73 -3.92 -27.89
C THR A 160 -8.65 -4.33 -26.77
N VAL A 161 -8.09 -4.62 -25.58
CA VAL A 161 -8.88 -5.09 -24.43
C VAL A 161 -9.67 -3.94 -23.85
N MET A 162 -11.00 -4.10 -23.90
CA MET A 162 -11.98 -3.19 -23.32
C MET A 162 -12.37 -3.69 -21.93
N LEU A 163 -12.26 -2.82 -20.95
CA LEU A 163 -12.66 -3.07 -19.56
C LEU A 163 -13.94 -2.32 -19.25
N THR A 164 -14.83 -2.98 -18.49
CA THR A 164 -15.96 -2.30 -17.84
C THR A 164 -15.59 -2.06 -16.38
N THR A 165 -15.24 -0.82 -16.02
CA THR A 165 -14.68 -0.48 -14.71
C THR A 165 -15.14 0.91 -14.27
N ALA A 166 -14.71 1.37 -13.08
CA ALA A 166 -14.74 2.77 -12.71
C ALA A 166 -13.38 3.37 -13.07
N LEU A 167 -13.35 4.20 -14.11
CA LEU A 167 -12.09 4.66 -14.75
C LEU A 167 -11.17 5.39 -13.78
N ALA A 168 -11.69 6.39 -13.06
CA ALA A 168 -10.87 7.20 -12.16
C ALA A 168 -10.23 6.37 -11.01
N PRO A 169 -10.96 5.50 -10.28
CA PRO A 169 -10.36 4.58 -9.32
C PRO A 169 -9.36 3.61 -9.93
N ALA A 170 -9.65 3.04 -11.12
CA ALA A 170 -8.74 2.10 -11.79
C ALA A 170 -7.40 2.77 -12.16
N THR A 171 -7.46 3.99 -12.71
CA THR A 171 -6.28 4.82 -12.99
C THR A 171 -5.53 5.18 -11.70
N ARG A 172 -6.26 5.55 -10.64
CA ARG A 172 -5.67 5.92 -9.34
C ARG A 172 -4.82 4.82 -8.73
N VAL A 173 -5.26 3.55 -8.85
CA VAL A 173 -4.45 2.39 -8.42
C VAL A 173 -3.07 2.40 -9.07
N LEU A 174 -3.02 2.56 -10.39
CA LEU A 174 -1.74 2.59 -11.12
C LEU A 174 -0.89 3.82 -10.76
N VAL A 175 -1.50 4.99 -10.59
CA VAL A 175 -0.80 6.20 -10.13
C VAL A 175 -0.09 5.93 -8.82
N LEU A 176 -0.76 5.32 -7.83
CA LEU A 176 -0.17 4.99 -6.53
C LEU A 176 1.00 4.00 -6.64
N LEU A 177 0.92 3.03 -7.54
CA LEU A 177 2.01 2.09 -7.80
C LEU A 177 3.20 2.76 -8.52
N LEU A 178 2.92 3.63 -9.50
CA LEU A 178 3.95 4.39 -10.22
C LEU A 178 4.63 5.44 -9.32
N ASP A 179 3.87 6.09 -8.43
CA ASP A 179 4.43 6.99 -7.40
C ASP A 179 5.41 6.24 -6.47
N ASN A 180 5.07 5.00 -6.08
CA ASN A 180 5.97 4.15 -5.31
C ASN A 180 7.23 3.80 -6.11
N ALA A 181 7.10 3.41 -7.39
CA ALA A 181 8.24 3.14 -8.25
C ALA A 181 9.16 4.37 -8.36
N MET A 182 8.62 5.57 -8.59
CA MET A 182 9.41 6.80 -8.63
C MET A 182 10.12 7.11 -7.31
N LYS A 183 9.44 6.87 -6.20
CA LYS A 183 9.93 7.20 -4.87
C LYS A 183 11.07 6.28 -4.42
N PHE A 184 10.97 4.98 -4.71
CA PHE A 184 11.89 3.96 -4.19
C PHE A 184 12.96 3.55 -5.20
N THR A 185 12.93 4.09 -6.43
CA THR A 185 13.90 3.82 -7.48
C THR A 185 14.82 5.02 -7.64
N HIS A 186 16.00 4.96 -7.03
CA HIS A 186 17.03 5.95 -7.18
C HIS A 186 18.23 5.35 -7.91
N PRO A 187 18.97 6.16 -8.72
CA PRO A 187 20.24 5.71 -9.26
C PRO A 187 21.11 5.24 -8.09
N ALA A 188 21.64 4.01 -8.17
CA ALA A 188 22.54 3.51 -7.15
C ALA A 188 23.67 4.53 -6.98
N GLU A 189 23.67 5.26 -5.87
CA GLU A 189 24.85 6.01 -5.45
C GLU A 189 25.92 4.95 -5.22
N ALA A 190 26.99 5.03 -6.03
CA ALA A 190 28.05 4.05 -6.05
C ALA A 190 28.52 3.78 -4.62
N ALA A 191 28.15 2.64 -4.06
CA ALA A 191 28.84 2.09 -2.90
C ALA A 191 30.31 1.96 -3.33
N GLY A 192 31.09 3.01 -3.11
CA GLY A 192 32.55 3.11 -3.04
C GLY A 192 33.43 2.26 -3.97
N GLY A 193 33.01 1.93 -5.19
CA GLY A 193 33.81 1.15 -6.12
C GLY A 193 34.07 1.92 -7.43
N VAL A 194 35.33 2.13 -7.76
CA VAL A 194 35.84 2.94 -8.88
C VAL A 194 35.43 2.44 -10.28
N ASN A 195 34.65 1.33 -10.37
CA ASN A 195 34.20 0.73 -11.64
C ASN A 195 32.77 0.17 -11.62
N ALA A 196 31.87 0.66 -10.76
CA ALA A 196 30.47 0.25 -10.83
C ALA A 196 29.86 0.88 -12.09
N VAL A 197 29.48 0.06 -13.06
CA VAL A 197 28.58 0.46 -14.16
C VAL A 197 27.30 0.95 -13.46
N LYS A 198 27.01 2.27 -13.56
CA LYS A 198 25.77 2.85 -13.08
C LYS A 198 24.63 2.19 -13.88
N GLU A 199 24.01 1.15 -13.34
CA GLU A 199 22.72 0.73 -13.86
C GLU A 199 21.75 1.89 -13.65
N LYS A 200 21.14 2.33 -14.75
CA LYS A 200 20.16 3.41 -14.70
C LYS A 200 18.96 2.90 -13.92
N ALA A 201 18.47 3.72 -13.03
CA ALA A 201 17.18 3.50 -12.39
C ALA A 201 16.11 3.32 -13.47
N ARG A 202 15.31 2.27 -13.39
CA ARG A 202 14.31 1.95 -14.41
C ARG A 202 12.98 1.57 -13.76
N ALA A 203 11.88 1.99 -14.39
CA ALA A 203 10.54 1.51 -14.10
C ALA A 203 9.85 1.09 -15.41
N VAL A 204 9.04 0.03 -15.34
CA VAL A 204 8.26 -0.48 -16.48
C VAL A 204 6.82 -0.68 -16.03
N LEU A 205 5.87 -0.14 -16.78
CA LEU A 205 4.47 -0.52 -16.69
C LEU A 205 4.13 -1.45 -17.85
N ARG A 206 3.86 -2.71 -17.54
CA ARG A 206 3.47 -3.71 -18.53
C ARG A 206 1.99 -4.00 -18.46
N VAL A 207 1.33 -4.10 -19.60
CA VAL A 207 -0.09 -4.49 -19.71
C VAL A 207 -0.21 -5.79 -20.49
N THR A 208 -0.82 -6.80 -19.88
CA THR A 208 -1.05 -8.13 -20.47
C THR A 208 -2.47 -8.59 -20.18
N VAL A 209 -2.87 -9.71 -20.80
CA VAL A 209 -4.12 -10.42 -20.47
C VAL A 209 -3.78 -11.82 -19.99
N VAL A 210 -4.21 -12.17 -18.79
CA VAL A 210 -3.97 -13.48 -18.19
C VAL A 210 -5.27 -13.98 -17.56
N ASP A 211 -5.71 -15.20 -17.92
CA ASP A 211 -6.88 -15.88 -17.33
C ASP A 211 -8.18 -15.04 -17.31
N GLY A 212 -8.43 -14.26 -18.38
CA GLY A 212 -9.62 -13.39 -18.45
C GLY A 212 -9.55 -12.14 -17.60
N MET A 213 -8.38 -11.77 -17.15
CA MET A 213 -8.10 -10.55 -16.40
C MET A 213 -7.13 -9.65 -17.18
N ALA A 214 -7.33 -8.36 -17.19
CA ALA A 214 -6.29 -7.42 -17.55
C ALA A 214 -5.28 -7.34 -16.39
N SER A 215 -4.02 -7.52 -16.69
CA SER A 215 -2.93 -7.50 -15.73
C SER A 215 -2.00 -6.32 -16.02
N PHE A 216 -1.87 -5.43 -15.05
CA PHE A 216 -0.97 -4.29 -15.07
C PHE A 216 0.18 -4.57 -14.11
N THR A 217 1.39 -4.69 -14.65
CA THR A 217 2.58 -5.01 -13.87
C THR A 217 3.48 -3.79 -13.81
N VAL A 218 3.71 -3.26 -12.61
CA VAL A 218 4.67 -2.18 -12.36
C VAL A 218 5.93 -2.80 -11.80
N GLU A 219 7.01 -2.74 -12.57
CA GLU A 219 8.34 -3.22 -12.21
C GLU A 219 9.27 -2.04 -11.99
N ASP A 220 10.11 -2.10 -10.97
CA ASP A 220 11.15 -1.12 -10.72
C ASP A 220 12.49 -1.78 -10.36
N THR A 221 13.56 -1.02 -10.46
CA THR A 221 14.92 -1.43 -10.05
C THR A 221 15.35 -0.76 -8.76
N GLY A 222 14.39 -0.50 -7.88
CA GLY A 222 14.61 0.18 -6.60
C GLY A 222 15.11 -0.73 -5.49
N ILE A 223 14.84 -0.33 -4.25
CA ILE A 223 15.30 -1.05 -3.05
C ILE A 223 14.65 -2.43 -2.88
N GLY A 224 13.55 -2.70 -3.60
CA GLY A 224 12.77 -3.94 -3.47
C GLY A 224 11.99 -4.04 -2.16
N VAL A 225 11.31 -5.17 -1.99
CA VAL A 225 10.54 -5.52 -0.80
C VAL A 225 10.92 -6.93 -0.36
N PRO A 226 11.29 -7.16 0.92
CA PRO A 226 11.55 -8.50 1.42
C PRO A 226 10.32 -9.41 1.24
N PRO A 227 10.49 -10.69 0.81
CA PRO A 227 9.38 -11.60 0.58
C PRO A 227 8.47 -11.81 1.80
N GLU A 228 9.03 -11.79 3.01
CA GLU A 228 8.32 -11.89 4.29
C GLU A 228 7.36 -10.72 4.55
N GLU A 229 7.60 -9.56 3.92
CA GLU A 229 6.80 -8.34 4.06
C GLU A 229 5.71 -8.21 2.97
N SER A 230 5.61 -9.18 2.06
CA SER A 230 4.77 -9.14 0.85
C SER A 230 3.29 -8.86 1.11
N GLU A 231 2.74 -9.28 2.23
CA GLU A 231 1.36 -8.97 2.64
C GLU A 231 1.32 -7.77 3.60
N HIS A 232 2.32 -7.63 4.46
CA HIS A 232 2.38 -6.59 5.49
C HIS A 232 2.44 -5.17 4.89
N ILE A 233 3.10 -4.99 3.73
CA ILE A 233 3.18 -3.70 3.04
C ILE A 233 1.83 -3.11 2.60
N PHE A 234 0.77 -3.91 2.57
CA PHE A 234 -0.59 -3.47 2.24
C PHE A 234 -1.42 -3.10 3.49
N GLU A 235 -0.91 -3.32 4.69
CA GLU A 235 -1.57 -2.89 5.92
C GLU A 235 -1.46 -1.37 6.10
N GLU A 236 -2.43 -0.78 6.79
CA GLU A 236 -2.47 0.66 7.02
C GLU A 236 -1.26 1.13 7.83
N PHE A 237 -0.63 2.25 7.40
CA PHE A 237 0.45 2.94 8.10
C PHE A 237 1.80 2.19 8.12
N VAL A 238 1.92 1.08 7.42
CA VAL A 238 3.16 0.32 7.35
C VAL A 238 4.18 1.05 6.47
N GLN A 239 5.38 1.19 7.00
CA GLN A 239 6.56 1.71 6.31
C GLN A 239 7.75 0.83 6.68
N LEU A 240 8.35 0.16 5.69
CA LEU A 240 9.53 -0.68 5.91
C LEU A 240 10.78 0.15 6.21
N ASP A 241 10.86 1.36 5.67
CA ASP A 241 11.98 2.27 5.91
C ASP A 241 11.45 3.69 6.22
N LYS A 242 11.84 4.20 7.39
CA LYS A 242 11.46 5.53 7.88
C LYS A 242 12.28 6.67 7.25
N TYR A 243 13.33 6.36 6.50
CA TYR A 243 14.16 7.37 5.81
C TYR A 243 13.50 7.90 4.53
N TYR A 244 12.53 7.16 3.98
CA TYR A 244 11.78 7.62 2.81
C TYR A 244 10.50 8.33 3.25
N ASP A 245 10.34 9.58 2.83
CA ASP A 245 9.15 10.39 3.08
C ASP A 245 7.88 9.67 2.58
N GLY A 246 6.90 9.45 3.44
CA GLY A 246 5.65 8.83 3.07
C GLY A 246 4.70 8.65 4.24
N THR A 247 3.45 8.33 3.94
CA THR A 247 2.39 8.14 4.93
C THR A 247 2.09 6.68 5.23
N GLY A 248 2.66 5.72 4.48
CA GLY A 248 2.35 4.30 4.62
C GLY A 248 0.93 3.91 4.21
N ILE A 249 0.21 4.75 3.47
CA ILE A 249 -1.19 4.48 3.08
C ILE A 249 -1.37 4.19 1.58
N GLY A 250 -0.37 4.49 0.74
CA GLY A 250 -0.52 4.39 -0.71
C GLY A 250 -0.87 2.98 -1.19
N LEU A 251 -0.17 1.96 -0.72
CA LEU A 251 -0.42 0.56 -1.09
C LEU A 251 -1.72 0.03 -0.51
N THR A 252 -2.08 0.42 0.71
CA THR A 252 -3.37 0.08 1.34
C THR A 252 -4.54 0.61 0.52
N VAL A 253 -4.49 1.89 0.15
CA VAL A 253 -5.51 2.53 -0.70
C VAL A 253 -5.56 1.85 -2.07
N ALA A 254 -4.41 1.61 -2.70
CA ALA A 254 -4.33 0.96 -4.00
C ALA A 254 -5.00 -0.43 -3.98
N ARG A 255 -4.66 -1.28 -3.00
CA ARG A 255 -5.23 -2.63 -2.89
C ARG A 255 -6.72 -2.61 -2.55
N SER A 256 -7.16 -1.70 -1.69
CA SER A 256 -8.60 -1.52 -1.39
C SER A 256 -9.39 -1.14 -2.65
N LEU A 257 -8.92 -0.14 -3.42
CA LEU A 257 -9.54 0.24 -4.68
C LEU A 257 -9.57 -0.92 -5.68
N ALA A 258 -8.46 -1.65 -5.84
CA ALA A 258 -8.38 -2.80 -6.72
C ALA A 258 -9.43 -3.86 -6.37
N ARG A 259 -9.57 -4.22 -5.08
CA ARG A 259 -10.56 -5.20 -4.60
C ARG A 259 -11.99 -4.72 -4.80
N ARG A 260 -12.28 -3.46 -4.56
CA ARG A 260 -13.60 -2.86 -4.80
C ARG A 260 -13.95 -2.81 -6.29
N LEU A 261 -12.97 -2.82 -7.18
CA LEU A 261 -13.12 -2.95 -8.62
C LEU A 261 -13.25 -4.42 -9.09
N GLY A 262 -13.16 -5.39 -8.16
CA GLY A 262 -13.25 -6.82 -8.46
C GLY A 262 -11.92 -7.47 -8.86
N GLY A 263 -10.81 -6.75 -8.71
CA GLY A 263 -9.44 -7.23 -8.92
C GLY A 263 -8.66 -7.40 -7.61
N ASP A 264 -7.34 -7.40 -7.68
CA ASP A 264 -6.43 -7.35 -6.52
C ASP A 264 -5.06 -6.80 -6.94
N ILE A 265 -4.21 -6.53 -5.94
CA ILE A 265 -2.79 -6.21 -6.11
C ILE A 265 -1.99 -7.22 -5.30
N ARG A 266 -0.90 -7.71 -5.90
CA ARG A 266 0.07 -8.56 -5.22
C ARG A 266 1.50 -8.13 -5.54
N LEU A 267 2.41 -8.41 -4.62
CA LEU A 267 3.85 -8.35 -4.87
C LEU A 267 4.30 -9.67 -5.49
N ASP A 268 5.10 -9.60 -6.54
CA ASP A 268 5.80 -10.75 -7.11
C ASP A 268 7.13 -10.95 -6.36
N THR A 269 7.15 -11.92 -5.46
CA THR A 269 8.31 -12.22 -4.61
C THR A 269 9.46 -12.92 -5.32
N ASP A 270 9.23 -13.43 -6.55
CA ASP A 270 10.27 -14.05 -7.36
C ASP A 270 11.12 -13.01 -8.11
N TYR A 271 10.66 -11.75 -8.16
CA TYR A 271 11.40 -10.67 -8.78
C TYR A 271 12.43 -10.08 -7.81
N SER A 272 13.71 -10.09 -8.23
CA SER A 272 14.84 -9.74 -7.36
C SER A 272 15.60 -8.46 -7.77
N ALA A 273 15.21 -7.81 -8.88
CA ALA A 273 15.91 -6.60 -9.36
C ALA A 273 15.41 -5.29 -8.68
N GLY A 274 14.34 -5.37 -7.92
CA GLY A 274 13.66 -4.28 -7.24
C GLY A 274 12.30 -4.76 -6.73
N ALA A 275 11.22 -4.00 -6.93
CA ALA A 275 9.87 -4.44 -6.66
C ALA A 275 9.07 -4.67 -7.94
N ARG A 276 8.16 -5.66 -7.91
CA ARG A 276 7.22 -5.94 -8.98
C ARG A 276 5.82 -6.10 -8.40
N PHE A 277 4.95 -5.12 -8.67
CA PHE A 277 3.55 -5.16 -8.28
C PHE A 277 2.69 -5.58 -9.46
N VAL A 278 1.78 -6.52 -9.22
CA VAL A 278 0.83 -7.01 -10.23
C VAL A 278 -0.57 -6.61 -9.81
N TYR A 279 -1.18 -5.72 -10.55
CA TYR A 279 -2.57 -5.29 -10.40
C TYR A 279 -3.43 -5.96 -11.47
N THR A 280 -4.54 -6.58 -11.07
CA THR A 280 -5.47 -7.27 -11.97
C THR A 280 -6.84 -6.65 -11.93
N LEU A 281 -7.51 -6.60 -13.09
CA LEU A 281 -8.91 -6.20 -13.25
C LEU A 281 -9.67 -7.23 -14.10
N PRO A 282 -10.93 -7.55 -13.76
CA PRO A 282 -11.76 -8.40 -14.62
C PRO A 282 -12.09 -7.68 -15.94
N LEU A 283 -12.14 -8.47 -17.02
CA LEU A 283 -12.54 -8.01 -18.37
C LEU A 283 -14.01 -7.65 -18.47
#